data_5f42abfeedf920c46ef056b35008a625
#
_entry.id   5f42abfeedf920c46ef056b35008a625
#
_cell.length_a   1.000
_cell.length_b   1.000
_cell.length_c   1.000
_cell.angle_alpha   90.00
_cell.angle_beta   90.00
_cell.angle_gamma   90.00
#
_symmetry.space_group_name_H-M   'P 1'
#
loop_
_entity.id
_entity.type
_entity.pdbx_description
1 polymer ?
#
loop_
_entity_poly.entity_id
_entity_poly.type
_entity_poly.pdbx_seq_one_letter_code
_entity_poly.pdbx_strand_id
1 'polypeptide(L)'
;MHPRHPLIAAAAAFFLITPHAVAADEMKLPALKKQATVQKVIDEHLDALNKCDWNRLMAQYPKDVEIHLPDGQVIKGRQKVGDLFTGFCKPRPDGLNGLKFTSESSFMVGNTLNVMWRAEADFLAEPYKGSDAYVTRGGLMAAQVTTFDGSKLKFKK
;
A
#
# COMPACT_ATOMS: atom_id res chain seq x y z
N MET A 1 18.55 25.95 72.33
CA MET A 1 17.11 25.89 71.88
C MET A 1 17.09 25.98 70.39
N HIS A 2 16.86 24.84 69.69
CA HIS A 2 16.74 24.80 68.23
C HIS A 2 15.32 24.44 67.92
N PRO A 3 14.61 25.16 67.02
CA PRO A 3 13.27 24.80 66.63
C PRO A 3 13.34 23.72 65.53
N ARG A 4 12.57 22.63 65.74
CA ARG A 4 12.34 21.56 64.78
C ARG A 4 11.27 21.99 63.81
N HIS A 5 11.58 22.01 62.49
CA HIS A 5 10.60 22.15 61.42
C HIS A 5 10.00 20.76 61.06
N PRO A 6 8.69 20.65 60.87
CA PRO A 6 8.08 19.42 60.37
C PRO A 6 8.23 19.28 58.85
N LEU A 7 8.69 18.12 58.42
CA LEU A 7 8.71 17.69 57.03
C LEU A 7 7.29 17.37 56.58
N ILE A 8 6.78 18.13 55.63
CA ILE A 8 5.53 17.83 54.91
C ILE A 8 5.90 16.88 53.78
N ALA A 9 5.46 15.62 53.86
CA ALA A 9 5.57 14.65 52.80
C ALA A 9 4.47 14.92 51.75
N ALA A 10 4.85 15.43 50.57
CA ALA A 10 3.97 15.54 49.44
C ALA A 10 3.88 14.19 48.72
N ALA A 11 2.72 13.53 48.81
CA ALA A 11 2.43 12.33 48.04
C ALA A 11 2.16 12.71 46.59
N ALA A 12 3.09 12.39 45.68
CA ALA A 12 2.91 12.52 44.27
C ALA A 12 2.04 11.34 43.74
N ALA A 13 0.80 11.61 43.40
CA ALA A 13 -0.06 10.65 42.73
C ALA A 13 0.38 10.53 41.26
N PHE A 14 1.06 9.45 40.90
CA PHE A 14 1.34 9.07 39.52
C PHE A 14 0.05 8.58 38.87
N PHE A 15 -0.57 9.41 38.06
CA PHE A 15 -1.59 8.97 37.11
C PHE A 15 -0.90 8.15 36.01
N LEU A 16 -1.03 6.83 36.08
CA LEU A 16 -0.70 5.92 34.98
C LEU A 16 -1.70 6.15 33.83
N ILE A 17 -1.33 7.00 32.90
CA ILE A 17 -2.02 7.10 31.62
C ILE A 17 -1.66 5.85 30.83
N THR A 18 -2.50 4.82 30.88
CA THR A 18 -2.42 3.70 29.96
C THR A 18 -2.73 4.22 28.56
N PRO A 19 -1.80 4.09 27.58
CA PRO A 19 -2.15 4.42 26.21
C PRO A 19 -3.19 3.38 25.76
N HIS A 20 -4.44 3.80 25.61
CA HIS A 20 -5.42 3.04 24.86
C HIS A 20 -4.92 3.06 23.41
N ALA A 21 -4.25 1.97 23.00
CA ALA A 21 -4.05 1.70 21.59
C ALA A 21 -5.47 1.54 20.99
N VAL A 22 -5.94 2.57 20.32
CA VAL A 22 -7.09 2.46 19.43
C VAL A 22 -6.66 1.46 18.38
N ALA A 23 -7.15 0.21 18.48
CA ALA A 23 -6.99 -0.76 17.44
C ALA A 23 -7.59 -0.13 16.17
N ALA A 24 -6.76 0.15 15.18
CA ALA A 24 -7.25 0.53 13.89
C ALA A 24 -8.16 -0.62 13.44
N ASP A 25 -9.42 -0.33 13.14
CA ASP A 25 -10.35 -1.33 12.59
C ASP A 25 -9.68 -1.96 11.38
N GLU A 26 -9.23 -3.22 11.51
CA GLU A 26 -8.69 -3.97 10.38
C GLU A 26 -9.78 -4.07 9.32
N MET A 27 -9.56 -3.45 8.16
CA MET A 27 -10.52 -3.53 7.07
C MET A 27 -10.75 -4.99 6.69
N LYS A 28 -12.00 -5.43 6.73
CA LYS A 28 -12.37 -6.81 6.41
C LYS A 28 -12.05 -7.11 4.95
N LEU A 29 -11.18 -8.08 4.72
CA LEU A 29 -10.80 -8.52 3.39
C LEU A 29 -12.03 -9.05 2.60
N PRO A 30 -12.26 -8.56 1.36
CA PRO A 30 -13.38 -9.01 0.53
C PRO A 30 -13.18 -10.45 0.04
N ALA A 31 -14.23 -11.08 -0.48
CA ALA A 31 -14.13 -12.35 -1.17
C ALA A 31 -13.24 -12.23 -2.42
N LEU A 32 -12.55 -13.32 -2.78
CA LEU A 32 -11.72 -13.36 -3.98
C LEU A 32 -12.59 -13.35 -5.25
N LYS A 33 -12.18 -12.57 -6.25
CA LYS A 33 -12.82 -12.50 -7.56
C LYS A 33 -11.81 -12.86 -8.65
N LYS A 34 -11.92 -14.10 -9.15
CA LYS A 34 -11.05 -14.60 -10.22
C LYS A 34 -11.39 -13.97 -11.56
N GLN A 35 -10.37 -13.71 -12.37
CA GLN A 35 -10.49 -13.26 -13.75
C GLN A 35 -10.20 -14.39 -14.72
N ALA A 36 -10.77 -14.31 -15.93
CA ALA A 36 -10.68 -15.39 -16.91
C ALA A 36 -9.31 -15.49 -17.61
N THR A 37 -8.56 -14.40 -17.67
CA THR A 37 -7.25 -14.33 -18.37
C THR A 37 -6.27 -13.49 -17.57
N VAL A 38 -4.96 -13.69 -17.83
CA VAL A 38 -3.88 -12.87 -17.25
C VAL A 38 -4.12 -11.39 -17.53
N GLN A 39 -4.45 -11.04 -18.78
CA GLN A 39 -4.72 -9.65 -19.15
C GLN A 39 -5.85 -9.05 -18.30
N LYS A 40 -6.97 -9.76 -18.14
CA LYS A 40 -8.08 -9.26 -17.31
C LYS A 40 -7.74 -9.10 -15.83
N VAL A 41 -6.81 -9.90 -15.27
CA VAL A 41 -6.32 -9.68 -13.91
C VAL A 41 -5.65 -8.32 -13.82
N ILE A 42 -4.80 -7.98 -14.79
CA ILE A 42 -4.01 -6.74 -14.77
C ILE A 42 -4.87 -5.52 -15.13
N ASP A 43 -5.79 -5.65 -16.07
CA ASP A 43 -6.74 -4.57 -16.40
C ASP A 43 -7.58 -4.20 -15.18
N GLU A 44 -8.08 -5.20 -14.45
CA GLU A 44 -8.82 -4.99 -13.20
C GLU A 44 -7.94 -4.37 -12.11
N HIS A 45 -6.68 -4.80 -12.01
CA HIS A 45 -5.74 -4.24 -11.05
C HIS A 45 -5.48 -2.76 -11.32
N LEU A 46 -5.10 -2.39 -12.53
CA LEU A 46 -4.80 -1.01 -12.89
C LEU A 46 -6.03 -0.10 -12.77
N ASP A 47 -7.21 -0.59 -13.17
CA ASP A 47 -8.44 0.18 -13.02
C ASP A 47 -8.81 0.40 -11.54
N ALA A 48 -8.71 -0.64 -10.72
CA ALA A 48 -8.97 -0.55 -9.28
C ALA A 48 -7.95 0.35 -8.56
N LEU A 49 -6.65 0.23 -8.91
CA LEU A 49 -5.58 1.06 -8.37
C LEU A 49 -5.79 2.54 -8.72
N ASN A 50 -6.09 2.83 -9.98
CA ASN A 50 -6.36 4.18 -10.46
C ASN A 50 -7.58 4.85 -9.82
N LYS A 51 -8.52 4.04 -9.30
CA LYS A 51 -9.71 4.50 -8.58
C LYS A 51 -9.52 4.47 -7.06
N CYS A 52 -8.40 3.95 -6.58
CA CYS A 52 -8.19 3.64 -5.17
C CYS A 52 -9.35 2.80 -4.58
N ASP A 53 -9.88 1.87 -5.37
CA ASP A 53 -10.91 0.92 -4.94
C ASP A 53 -10.26 -0.25 -4.21
N TRP A 54 -10.08 -0.08 -2.91
CA TRP A 54 -9.42 -1.05 -2.06
C TRP A 54 -10.09 -2.44 -2.10
N ASN A 55 -11.43 -2.48 -2.14
CA ASN A 55 -12.13 -3.76 -2.19
C ASN A 55 -11.85 -4.53 -3.48
N ARG A 56 -11.84 -3.85 -4.63
CA ARG A 56 -11.50 -4.45 -5.91
C ARG A 56 -10.03 -4.87 -5.96
N LEU A 57 -9.12 -4.07 -5.42
CA LEU A 57 -7.72 -4.45 -5.28
C LEU A 57 -7.58 -5.72 -4.46
N MET A 58 -8.14 -5.76 -3.27
CA MET A 58 -8.02 -6.90 -2.37
C MET A 58 -8.75 -8.15 -2.86
N ALA A 59 -9.76 -8.03 -3.72
CA ALA A 59 -10.43 -9.17 -4.33
C ALA A 59 -9.54 -9.97 -5.30
N GLN A 60 -8.41 -9.40 -5.74
CA GLN A 60 -7.49 -10.03 -6.72
C GLN A 60 -6.35 -10.82 -6.09
N TYR A 61 -6.04 -10.57 -4.82
CA TYR A 61 -4.85 -11.12 -4.17
C TYR A 61 -5.16 -12.37 -3.36
N PRO A 62 -4.52 -13.52 -3.64
CA PRO A 62 -4.65 -14.72 -2.82
C PRO A 62 -3.97 -14.55 -1.46
N LYS A 63 -4.21 -15.50 -0.54
CA LYS A 63 -3.66 -15.43 0.82
C LYS A 63 -2.13 -15.32 0.86
N ASP A 64 -1.47 -15.96 -0.09
CA ASP A 64 -0.01 -16.10 -0.21
C ASP A 64 0.62 -15.13 -1.22
N VAL A 65 -0.06 -14.03 -1.54
CA VAL A 65 0.46 -13.00 -2.44
C VAL A 65 1.78 -12.40 -1.94
N GLU A 66 2.65 -12.05 -2.88
CA GLU A 66 3.91 -11.34 -2.61
C GLU A 66 4.04 -10.11 -3.51
N ILE A 67 4.44 -8.96 -2.94
CA ILE A 67 4.85 -7.78 -3.69
C ILE A 67 6.32 -7.51 -3.38
N HIS A 68 7.15 -7.55 -4.42
CA HIS A 68 8.58 -7.30 -4.36
C HIS A 68 8.85 -5.84 -4.71
N LEU A 69 9.41 -5.10 -3.78
CA LEU A 69 9.73 -3.69 -3.91
C LEU A 69 11.15 -3.47 -4.44
N PRO A 70 11.46 -2.31 -5.04
CA PRO A 70 12.77 -2.03 -5.64
C PRO A 70 13.92 -1.94 -4.63
N ASP A 71 13.63 -1.75 -3.34
CA ASP A 71 14.62 -1.77 -2.25
C ASP A 71 14.95 -3.18 -1.72
N GLY A 72 14.34 -4.21 -2.32
CA GLY A 72 14.52 -5.60 -1.92
C GLY A 72 13.55 -6.08 -0.84
N GLN A 73 12.70 -5.22 -0.30
CA GLN A 73 11.64 -5.66 0.61
C GLN A 73 10.61 -6.52 -0.12
N VAL A 74 10.08 -7.52 0.59
CA VAL A 74 8.97 -8.35 0.11
C VAL A 74 7.81 -8.25 1.08
N ILE A 75 6.69 -7.71 0.60
CA ILE A 75 5.44 -7.63 1.34
C ILE A 75 4.68 -8.92 1.07
N LYS A 76 4.49 -9.74 2.12
CA LYS A 76 3.85 -11.05 2.01
C LYS A 76 2.51 -11.09 2.71
N GLY A 77 1.56 -11.66 2.00
CA GLY A 77 0.23 -11.92 2.52
C GLY A 77 -0.76 -10.77 2.33
N ARG A 78 -2.00 -11.17 2.17
CA ARG A 78 -3.10 -10.32 1.73
C ARG A 78 -3.37 -9.12 2.64
N GLN A 79 -3.21 -9.30 3.97
CA GLN A 79 -3.42 -8.19 4.91
C GLN A 79 -2.37 -7.10 4.72
N LYS A 80 -1.08 -7.46 4.70
CA LYS A 80 0.01 -6.49 4.54
C LYS A 80 -0.02 -5.79 3.18
N VAL A 81 -0.45 -6.49 2.13
CA VAL A 81 -0.71 -5.89 0.82
C VAL A 81 -1.87 -4.89 0.90
N GLY A 82 -2.90 -5.21 1.69
CA GLY A 82 -4.01 -4.30 1.96
C GLY A 82 -3.56 -3.01 2.67
N ASP A 83 -2.67 -3.14 3.66
CA ASP A 83 -2.10 -2.00 4.38
C ASP A 83 -1.26 -1.11 3.46
N LEU A 84 -0.46 -1.72 2.55
CA LEU A 84 0.30 -0.99 1.53
C LEU A 84 -0.62 -0.13 0.66
N PHE A 85 -1.70 -0.71 0.11
CA PHE A 85 -2.63 0.03 -0.75
C PHE A 85 -3.49 1.02 0.02
N THR A 86 -3.80 0.75 1.30
CA THR A 86 -4.43 1.74 2.18
C THR A 86 -3.53 2.97 2.34
N GLY A 87 -2.24 2.77 2.58
CA GLY A 87 -1.26 3.85 2.65
C GLY A 87 -1.14 4.61 1.33
N PHE A 88 -0.99 3.87 0.22
CA PHE A 88 -0.89 4.45 -1.13
C PHE A 88 -2.09 5.34 -1.47
N CYS A 89 -3.30 4.93 -1.13
CA CYS A 89 -4.53 5.62 -1.46
C CYS A 89 -4.94 6.74 -0.50
N LYS A 90 -4.11 7.09 0.48
CA LYS A 90 -4.34 8.28 1.29
C LYS A 90 -4.18 9.56 0.45
N PRO A 91 -4.90 10.64 0.80
CA PRO A 91 -4.64 11.94 0.22
C PRO A 91 -3.20 12.42 0.48
N ARG A 92 -2.70 13.33 -0.34
CA ARG A 92 -1.46 14.05 -0.07
C ARG A 92 -1.58 14.85 1.26
N PRO A 93 -0.48 14.96 2.06
CA PRO A 93 0.86 14.44 1.80
C PRO A 93 1.07 12.97 2.21
N ASP A 94 0.11 12.31 2.86
CA ASP A 94 0.28 11.00 3.50
C ASP A 94 0.24 9.82 2.53
N GLY A 95 -0.23 10.03 1.30
CA GLY A 95 -0.32 9.03 0.24
C GLY A 95 -0.25 9.63 -1.15
N LEU A 96 -0.68 8.88 -2.14
CA LEU A 96 -0.58 9.22 -3.56
C LEU A 96 -1.94 9.13 -4.28
N ASN A 97 -3.05 9.31 -3.55
CA ASN A 97 -4.37 9.34 -4.16
C ASN A 97 -4.42 10.39 -5.28
N GLY A 98 -4.96 10.01 -6.44
CA GLY A 98 -4.93 10.83 -7.66
C GLY A 98 -3.81 10.47 -8.64
N LEU A 99 -2.82 9.65 -8.24
CA LEU A 99 -1.85 9.10 -9.18
C LEU A 99 -2.57 8.13 -10.13
N LYS A 100 -2.32 8.28 -11.44
CA LYS A 100 -2.92 7.47 -12.51
C LYS A 100 -1.84 6.75 -13.30
N PHE A 101 -1.97 5.43 -13.37
CA PHE A 101 -1.10 4.57 -14.16
C PHE A 101 -1.73 4.29 -15.52
N THR A 102 -0.95 4.47 -16.57
CA THR A 102 -1.29 4.12 -17.95
C THR A 102 -0.28 3.12 -18.47
N SER A 103 -0.75 1.96 -18.96
CA SER A 103 0.11 1.00 -19.65
C SER A 103 0.55 1.59 -21.00
N GLU A 104 1.87 1.70 -21.21
CA GLU A 104 2.45 2.15 -22.49
C GLU A 104 2.75 0.97 -23.42
N SER A 105 3.17 -0.16 -22.86
CA SER A 105 3.37 -1.42 -23.58
C SER A 105 3.35 -2.60 -22.60
N SER A 106 3.10 -3.78 -23.12
CA SER A 106 3.17 -5.00 -22.32
C SER A 106 3.58 -6.21 -23.16
N PHE A 107 4.15 -7.21 -22.50
CA PHE A 107 4.45 -8.49 -23.11
C PHE A 107 4.30 -9.62 -22.08
N MET A 108 3.93 -10.78 -22.56
CA MET A 108 3.63 -11.94 -21.72
C MET A 108 4.72 -13.01 -21.83
N VAL A 109 5.12 -13.57 -20.69
CA VAL A 109 5.98 -14.75 -20.62
C VAL A 109 5.32 -15.76 -19.68
N GLY A 110 4.75 -16.82 -20.23
CA GLY A 110 3.96 -17.79 -19.46
C GLY A 110 2.78 -17.12 -18.75
N ASN A 111 2.73 -17.21 -17.42
CA ASN A 111 1.70 -16.60 -16.59
C ASN A 111 2.10 -15.21 -16.03
N THR A 112 3.17 -14.63 -16.56
CA THR A 112 3.69 -13.32 -16.14
C THR A 112 3.43 -12.30 -17.24
N LEU A 113 2.72 -11.22 -16.91
CA LEU A 113 2.57 -10.05 -17.77
C LEU A 113 3.54 -8.97 -17.28
N ASN A 114 4.45 -8.55 -18.16
CA ASN A 114 5.30 -7.39 -17.90
C ASN A 114 4.63 -6.17 -18.50
N VAL A 115 4.50 -5.11 -17.73
CA VAL A 115 3.87 -3.85 -18.14
C VAL A 115 4.85 -2.71 -17.96
N MET A 116 5.15 -2.01 -19.05
CA MET A 116 5.79 -0.69 -19.00
C MET A 116 4.67 0.33 -18.77
N TRP A 117 4.79 1.12 -17.72
CA TRP A 117 3.75 2.07 -17.35
C TRP A 117 4.30 3.48 -17.19
N ARG A 118 3.39 4.45 -17.31
CA ARG A 118 3.56 5.85 -16.99
C ARG A 118 2.56 6.25 -15.91
N ALA A 119 3.04 6.93 -14.88
CA ALA A 119 2.22 7.45 -13.79
C ALA A 119 2.18 8.98 -13.85
N GLU A 120 0.99 9.56 -13.72
CA GLU A 120 0.72 10.99 -13.79
C GLU A 120 -0.23 11.41 -12.67
N ALA A 121 -0.09 12.64 -12.21
CA ALA A 121 -1.00 13.29 -11.26
C ALA A 121 -0.85 14.81 -11.33
N ASP A 122 -1.89 15.53 -10.92
CA ASP A 122 -1.86 17.00 -10.88
C ASP A 122 -0.77 17.56 -9.95
N PHE A 123 -0.39 16.79 -8.94
CA PHE A 123 0.68 17.18 -8.00
C PHE A 123 2.09 16.81 -8.47
N LEU A 124 2.26 16.07 -9.56
CA LEU A 124 3.58 15.75 -10.11
C LEU A 124 4.08 16.86 -11.06
N ALA A 125 5.38 17.16 -10.97
CA ALA A 125 6.04 18.11 -11.88
C ALA A 125 6.23 17.52 -13.30
N GLU A 126 6.38 16.19 -13.38
CA GLU A 126 6.55 15.43 -14.63
C GLU A 126 6.00 14.01 -14.46
N PRO A 127 5.65 13.32 -15.56
CA PRO A 127 5.28 11.92 -15.52
C PRO A 127 6.43 11.05 -14.99
N TYR A 128 6.09 10.05 -14.20
CA TYR A 128 7.04 9.04 -13.72
C TYR A 128 6.81 7.73 -14.48
N LYS A 129 7.90 7.08 -14.92
CA LYS A 129 7.84 5.85 -15.70
C LYS A 129 8.51 4.69 -14.97
N GLY A 130 7.98 3.50 -15.18
CA GLY A 130 8.54 2.28 -14.64
C GLY A 130 7.97 1.04 -15.31
N SER A 131 8.20 -0.10 -14.68
CA SER A 131 7.68 -1.38 -15.16
C SER A 131 7.36 -2.30 -14.00
N ASP A 132 6.34 -3.12 -14.18
CA ASP A 132 5.97 -4.16 -13.23
C ASP A 132 5.87 -5.50 -13.94
N ALA A 133 6.27 -6.56 -13.25
CA ALA A 133 6.00 -7.93 -13.66
C ALA A 133 4.89 -8.50 -12.75
N TYR A 134 3.77 -8.83 -13.34
CA TYR A 134 2.60 -9.38 -12.65
C TYR A 134 2.51 -10.87 -12.89
N VAL A 135 2.68 -11.68 -11.85
CA VAL A 135 2.56 -13.14 -11.90
C VAL A 135 1.16 -13.55 -11.51
N THR A 136 0.46 -14.27 -12.39
CA THR A 136 -0.90 -14.72 -12.12
C THR A 136 -0.97 -16.23 -11.88
N ARG A 137 -1.91 -16.63 -11.03
CA ARG A 137 -2.21 -18.04 -10.76
C ARG A 137 -3.70 -18.23 -10.50
N GLY A 138 -4.34 -19.07 -11.31
CA GLY A 138 -5.76 -19.40 -11.13
C GLY A 138 -6.71 -18.20 -11.23
N GLY A 139 -6.40 -17.21 -12.07
CA GLY A 139 -7.21 -16.00 -12.25
C GLY A 139 -7.02 -14.93 -11.18
N LEU A 140 -5.97 -15.04 -10.36
CA LEU A 140 -5.61 -14.11 -9.29
C LEU A 140 -4.17 -13.63 -9.47
N MET A 141 -3.83 -12.49 -8.91
CA MET A 141 -2.46 -11.95 -8.88
C MET A 141 -1.67 -12.59 -7.74
N ALA A 142 -0.80 -13.55 -8.06
CA ALA A 142 -0.02 -14.29 -7.08
C ALA A 142 1.22 -13.53 -6.60
N ALA A 143 1.86 -12.77 -7.50
CA ALA A 143 2.99 -11.90 -7.15
C ALA A 143 3.06 -10.70 -8.09
N GLN A 144 3.72 -9.65 -7.60
CA GLN A 144 4.09 -8.47 -8.36
C GLN A 144 5.54 -8.12 -8.05
N VAL A 145 6.33 -7.86 -9.08
CA VAL A 145 7.66 -7.25 -8.94
C VAL A 145 7.55 -5.84 -9.51
N THR A 146 7.75 -4.84 -8.70
CA THR A 146 7.56 -3.45 -9.10
C THR A 146 8.88 -2.67 -9.12
N THR A 147 8.99 -1.75 -10.05
CA THR A 147 10.05 -0.74 -10.09
C THR A 147 9.59 0.60 -9.51
N PHE A 148 8.34 0.69 -9.04
CA PHE A 148 7.80 1.92 -8.47
C PHE A 148 8.54 2.28 -7.18
N ASP A 149 9.17 3.45 -7.18
CA ASP A 149 9.90 4.03 -6.05
C ASP A 149 9.36 5.45 -5.79
N GLY A 150 8.58 5.59 -4.72
CA GLY A 150 7.95 6.87 -4.35
C GLY A 150 8.97 8.00 -4.12
N SER A 151 10.23 7.67 -3.75
CA SER A 151 11.30 8.66 -3.56
C SER A 151 11.78 9.30 -4.87
N LYS A 152 11.47 8.69 -6.00
CA LYS A 152 11.82 9.20 -7.34
C LYS A 152 10.76 10.14 -7.92
N LEU A 153 9.62 10.29 -7.27
CA LEU A 153 8.57 11.20 -7.73
C LEU A 153 9.02 12.66 -7.58
N LYS A 154 8.80 13.46 -8.63
CA LYS A 154 9.06 14.90 -8.62
C LYS A 154 7.74 15.64 -8.42
N PHE A 155 7.60 16.30 -7.29
CA PHE A 155 6.41 17.06 -6.95
C PHE A 155 6.49 18.51 -7.44
N LYS A 156 5.34 19.08 -7.84
CA LYS A 156 5.23 20.50 -8.08
C LYS A 156 5.51 21.29 -6.80
N LYS A 157 6.15 22.45 -6.96
CA LYS A 157 6.39 23.40 -5.87
C LYS A 157 5.12 24.18 -5.55
#